data_6817c03e2253b69825be47f974485e5c
#
_entry.id   6817c03e2253b69825be47f974485e5c
#
_cell.length_a   1.000
_cell.length_b   1.000
_cell.length_c   1.000
_cell.angle_alpha   90.00
_cell.angle_beta   90.00
_cell.angle_gamma   90.00
#
_symmetry.space_group_name_H-M   'P 1'
#
loop_
_entity.id
_entity.type
_entity.pdbx_description
1 polymer ?
#
loop_
_entity_poly.entity_id
_entity_poly.type
_entity_poly.pdbx_seq_one_letter_code
_entity_poly.pdbx_strand_id
1 'polypeptide(L)'
;EYRKAVRVPADFLAAFSEHSALSYQVWTEARPADDFRRVLPLLEKTLDLSRRLADFFPGYDHIADPLIDFSDYGMKAVSVRKIFGELREQLVPLVRAAAAREAADDSCLKGHFPKERQLDFGKMVIGTFGYDFARGRQDLTHHPFETRFSVGDVRITTRIDEGNFAYGFFSTTHESGHALYEQGVDPALEGTLLAEGTSSGVHESQSRT
;
A
#
# COMPACT_ATOMS: atom_id res chain seq x y z
N GLU A 1 -19.58 2.44 -10.26
CA GLU A 1 -18.97 3.27 -9.21
C GLU A 1 -19.99 4.23 -8.56
N TYR A 2 -20.71 5.10 -9.30
CA TYR A 2 -21.67 6.04 -8.73
C TYR A 2 -22.67 5.38 -7.77
N ARG A 3 -23.25 4.21 -8.15
CA ARG A 3 -24.19 3.48 -7.30
C ARG A 3 -23.57 2.96 -6.01
N LYS A 4 -22.27 2.67 -5.98
CA LYS A 4 -21.54 2.31 -4.75
C LYS A 4 -21.35 3.56 -3.89
N ALA A 5 -20.87 4.64 -4.46
CA ALA A 5 -20.58 5.88 -3.74
C ALA A 5 -21.80 6.47 -3.01
N VAL A 6 -23.00 6.44 -3.62
CA VAL A 6 -24.22 7.00 -3.03
C VAL A 6 -24.90 6.09 -2.01
N ARG A 7 -24.43 4.85 -1.82
CA ARG A 7 -25.01 3.91 -0.83
C ARG A 7 -24.56 4.19 0.59
N VAL A 8 -23.34 4.72 0.73
CA VAL A 8 -22.77 4.97 2.06
C VAL A 8 -23.19 6.36 2.52
N PRO A 9 -23.85 6.50 3.68
CA PRO A 9 -24.27 7.80 4.21
C PRO A 9 -23.08 8.73 4.45
N ALA A 10 -23.27 10.02 4.19
CA ALA A 10 -22.20 11.02 4.30
C ALA A 10 -21.66 11.17 5.74
N ASP A 11 -22.54 11.06 6.74
CA ASP A 11 -22.19 11.09 8.15
C ASP A 11 -21.33 9.88 8.56
N PHE A 12 -21.62 8.70 7.99
CA PHE A 12 -20.79 7.53 8.20
C PHE A 12 -19.38 7.70 7.57
N LEU A 13 -19.32 8.23 6.33
CA LEU A 13 -18.03 8.50 5.67
C LEU A 13 -17.20 9.52 6.45
N ALA A 14 -17.86 10.58 6.98
CA ALA A 14 -17.19 11.58 7.81
C ALA A 14 -16.62 10.94 9.09
N ALA A 15 -17.42 10.14 9.80
CA ALA A 15 -16.98 9.44 11.02
C ALA A 15 -15.85 8.41 10.74
N PHE A 16 -15.90 7.72 9.59
CA PHE A 16 -14.86 6.78 9.19
C PHE A 16 -13.53 7.52 8.88
N SER A 17 -13.62 8.65 8.16
CA SER A 17 -12.45 9.48 7.83
C SER A 17 -11.81 10.10 9.07
N GLU A 18 -12.62 10.63 9.99
CA GLU A 18 -12.13 11.15 11.27
C GLU A 18 -11.42 10.06 12.08
N HIS A 19 -12.04 8.88 12.17
CA HIS A 19 -11.45 7.73 12.85
C HIS A 19 -10.11 7.30 12.20
N SER A 20 -10.04 7.27 10.88
CA SER A 20 -8.81 6.91 10.15
C SER A 20 -7.69 7.90 10.43
N ALA A 21 -7.98 9.19 10.42
CA ALA A 21 -7.01 10.24 10.73
C ALA A 21 -6.49 10.13 12.17
N LEU A 22 -7.39 9.95 13.14
CA LEU A 22 -7.02 9.74 14.55
C LEU A 22 -6.18 8.46 14.73
N SER A 23 -6.58 7.38 14.08
CA SER A 23 -5.87 6.10 14.16
C SER A 23 -4.44 6.22 13.63
N TYR A 24 -4.26 6.92 12.51
CA TYR A 24 -2.94 7.18 11.96
C TYR A 24 -2.08 8.02 12.92
N GLN A 25 -2.64 9.11 13.47
CA GLN A 25 -1.92 9.95 14.44
C GLN A 25 -1.44 9.13 15.65
N VAL A 26 -2.35 8.38 16.29
CA VAL A 26 -1.99 7.57 17.46
C VAL A 26 -0.96 6.49 17.09
N TRP A 27 -1.10 5.87 15.93
CA TRP A 27 -0.14 4.86 15.46
C TRP A 27 1.27 5.43 15.25
N THR A 28 1.40 6.64 14.69
CA THR A 28 2.71 7.28 14.47
C THR A 28 3.47 7.54 15.77
N GLU A 29 2.75 7.75 16.88
CA GLU A 29 3.34 7.92 18.21
C GLU A 29 3.57 6.58 18.92
N ALA A 30 2.60 5.65 18.84
CA ALA A 30 2.61 4.39 19.56
C ALA A 30 3.64 3.40 19.00
N ARG A 31 3.84 3.38 17.68
CA ARG A 31 4.76 2.44 17.02
C ARG A 31 6.22 2.62 17.44
N PRO A 32 6.81 3.82 17.46
CA PRO A 32 8.17 4.02 17.96
C PRO A 32 8.32 3.72 19.45
N ALA A 33 7.23 3.84 20.22
CA ALA A 33 7.18 3.55 21.64
C ALA A 33 6.91 2.05 21.96
N ASP A 34 6.70 1.21 20.93
CA ASP A 34 6.30 -0.20 21.03
C ASP A 34 5.04 -0.40 21.91
N ASP A 35 4.11 0.57 21.86
CA ASP A 35 2.89 0.61 22.69
C ASP A 35 1.64 0.21 21.89
N PHE A 36 1.47 -1.09 21.67
CA PHE A 36 0.30 -1.63 20.99
C PHE A 36 -1.02 -1.35 21.74
N ARG A 37 -1.00 -1.19 23.05
CA ARG A 37 -2.21 -0.96 23.87
C ARG A 37 -2.94 0.32 23.48
N ARG A 38 -2.21 1.34 23.02
CA ARG A 38 -2.82 2.58 22.52
C ARG A 38 -3.54 2.38 21.17
N VAL A 39 -3.07 1.44 20.35
CA VAL A 39 -3.61 1.18 19.01
C VAL A 39 -4.79 0.20 19.05
N LEU A 40 -4.79 -0.75 19.97
CA LEU A 40 -5.79 -1.82 20.06
C LEU A 40 -7.25 -1.33 20.00
N PRO A 41 -7.70 -0.35 20.82
CA PRO A 41 -9.10 0.10 20.76
C PRO A 41 -9.45 0.79 19.44
N LEU A 42 -8.48 1.40 18.77
CA LEU A 42 -8.68 1.99 17.44
C LEU A 42 -8.80 0.91 16.38
N LEU A 43 -8.01 -0.15 16.47
CA LEU A 43 -8.11 -1.30 15.58
C LEU A 43 -9.47 -2.01 15.71
N GLU A 44 -9.96 -2.21 16.94
CA GLU A 44 -11.30 -2.76 17.20
C GLU A 44 -12.39 -1.90 16.56
N LYS A 45 -12.31 -0.58 16.73
CA LYS A 45 -13.24 0.35 16.09
C LYS A 45 -13.13 0.34 14.56
N THR A 46 -11.93 0.20 14.01
CA THR A 46 -11.72 0.04 12.54
C THR A 46 -12.45 -1.20 12.04
N LEU A 47 -12.34 -2.33 12.74
CA LEU A 47 -13.03 -3.57 12.37
C LEU A 47 -14.56 -3.42 12.45
N ASP A 48 -15.07 -2.72 13.47
CA ASP A 48 -16.52 -2.43 13.59
C ASP A 48 -17.01 -1.56 12.43
N LEU A 49 -16.32 -0.47 12.16
CA LEU A 49 -16.64 0.42 11.04
C LEU A 49 -16.56 -0.30 9.69
N SER A 50 -15.58 -1.20 9.49
CA SER A 50 -15.45 -1.99 8.28
C SER A 50 -16.62 -2.97 8.10
N ARG A 51 -17.10 -3.59 9.18
CA ARG A 51 -18.31 -4.43 9.14
C ARG A 51 -19.55 -3.61 8.77
N ARG A 52 -19.74 -2.45 9.40
CA ARG A 52 -20.84 -1.53 9.09
C ARG A 52 -20.77 -1.01 7.66
N LEU A 53 -19.56 -0.77 7.13
CA LEU A 53 -19.38 -0.40 5.73
C LEU A 53 -19.87 -1.53 4.79
N ALA A 54 -19.53 -2.78 5.10
CA ALA A 54 -20.00 -3.93 4.33
C ALA A 54 -21.53 -4.05 4.31
N ASP A 55 -22.22 -3.72 5.40
CA ASP A 55 -23.67 -3.80 5.53
C ASP A 55 -24.42 -2.81 4.60
N PHE A 56 -23.78 -1.76 4.12
CA PHE A 56 -24.37 -0.90 3.07
C PHE A 56 -24.46 -1.60 1.69
N PHE A 57 -23.83 -2.77 1.53
CA PHE A 57 -23.80 -3.56 0.28
C PHE A 57 -24.39 -4.95 0.51
N PRO A 58 -25.69 -5.09 0.80
CA PRO A 58 -26.32 -6.36 1.16
C PRO A 58 -26.28 -7.35 -0.03
N GLY A 59 -26.43 -8.65 0.30
CA GLY A 59 -26.45 -9.73 -0.69
C GLY A 59 -25.10 -10.38 -0.92
N TYR A 60 -24.13 -10.18 -0.02
CA TYR A 60 -22.84 -10.87 -0.03
C TYR A 60 -22.96 -12.26 0.63
N ASP A 61 -22.09 -13.18 0.21
CA ASP A 61 -21.95 -14.51 0.82
C ASP A 61 -21.02 -14.47 2.06
N HIS A 62 -20.05 -13.55 2.04
CA HIS A 62 -19.12 -13.33 3.12
C HIS A 62 -18.93 -11.83 3.38
N ILE A 63 -18.88 -11.41 4.65
CA ILE A 63 -18.81 -10.00 5.04
C ILE A 63 -17.64 -9.23 4.41
N ALA A 64 -16.56 -9.92 4.05
CA ALA A 64 -15.43 -9.32 3.35
C ALA A 64 -15.67 -9.10 1.85
N ASP A 65 -16.69 -9.69 1.23
CA ASP A 65 -16.90 -9.59 -0.21
C ASP A 65 -17.07 -8.15 -0.69
N PRO A 66 -17.91 -7.29 -0.05
CA PRO A 66 -18.01 -5.90 -0.46
C PRO A 66 -16.71 -5.12 -0.31
N LEU A 67 -15.92 -5.43 0.72
CA LEU A 67 -14.63 -4.76 0.99
C LEU A 67 -13.57 -5.16 -0.03
N ILE A 68 -13.55 -6.45 -0.42
CA ILE A 68 -12.67 -6.96 -1.48
C ILE A 68 -13.05 -6.33 -2.83
N ASP A 69 -14.36 -6.24 -3.11
CA ASP A 69 -14.87 -5.66 -4.37
C ASP A 69 -14.52 -4.18 -4.57
N PHE A 70 -14.20 -3.44 -3.51
CA PHE A 70 -13.65 -2.08 -3.62
C PHE A 70 -12.21 -2.07 -4.16
N SER A 71 -11.43 -3.09 -3.84
CA SER A 71 -10.02 -3.18 -4.22
C SER A 71 -9.81 -3.98 -5.52
N ASP A 72 -10.63 -5.02 -5.70
CA ASP A 72 -10.55 -5.96 -6.83
C ASP A 72 -11.98 -6.31 -7.29
N TYR A 73 -12.47 -5.56 -8.27
CA TYR A 73 -13.86 -5.64 -8.74
C TYR A 73 -14.26 -7.06 -9.14
N GLY A 74 -15.36 -7.53 -8.56
CA GLY A 74 -15.91 -8.87 -8.78
C GLY A 74 -15.20 -10.00 -8.03
N MET A 75 -14.09 -9.71 -7.32
CA MET A 75 -13.39 -10.70 -6.49
C MET A 75 -14.20 -10.97 -5.21
N LYS A 76 -14.17 -12.21 -4.73
CA LYS A 76 -14.88 -12.67 -3.53
C LYS A 76 -13.94 -13.36 -2.55
N ALA A 77 -14.29 -13.35 -1.28
CA ALA A 77 -13.54 -14.03 -0.22
C ALA A 77 -13.30 -15.53 -0.51
N VAL A 78 -14.26 -16.22 -1.13
CA VAL A 78 -14.10 -17.63 -1.53
C VAL A 78 -12.99 -17.80 -2.56
N SER A 79 -12.90 -16.90 -3.54
CA SER A 79 -11.85 -16.92 -4.57
C SER A 79 -10.47 -16.61 -3.98
N VAL A 80 -10.40 -15.59 -3.13
CA VAL A 80 -9.16 -15.23 -2.42
C VAL A 80 -8.66 -16.38 -1.54
N ARG A 81 -9.56 -17.03 -0.79
CA ARG A 81 -9.21 -18.19 0.04
C ARG A 81 -8.65 -19.35 -0.79
N LYS A 82 -9.24 -19.61 -1.96
CA LYS A 82 -8.75 -20.65 -2.87
C LYS A 82 -7.34 -20.33 -3.35
N ILE A 83 -7.16 -19.13 -3.91
CA ILE A 83 -5.85 -18.67 -4.43
C ILE A 83 -4.78 -18.72 -3.33
N PHE A 84 -5.08 -18.19 -2.15
CA PHE A 84 -4.13 -18.19 -1.04
C PHE A 84 -3.89 -19.56 -0.44
N GLY A 85 -4.87 -20.48 -0.50
CA GLY A 85 -4.71 -21.88 -0.14
C GLY A 85 -3.67 -22.56 -1.03
N GLU A 86 -3.85 -22.46 -2.34
CA GLU A 86 -2.94 -23.03 -3.34
C GLU A 86 -1.53 -22.40 -3.26
N LEU A 87 -1.45 -21.08 -3.10
CA LEU A 87 -0.18 -20.40 -2.92
C LEU A 87 0.55 -20.86 -1.66
N ARG A 88 -0.17 -20.99 -0.54
CA ARG A 88 0.38 -21.43 0.75
C ARG A 88 1.00 -22.82 0.67
N GLU A 89 0.34 -23.74 -0.02
CA GLU A 89 0.84 -25.13 -0.19
C GLU A 89 2.21 -25.15 -0.88
N GLN A 90 2.45 -24.24 -1.83
CA GLN A 90 3.71 -24.15 -2.57
C GLN A 90 4.73 -23.25 -1.87
N LEU A 91 4.31 -22.14 -1.34
CA LEU A 91 5.20 -21.11 -0.77
C LEU A 91 5.78 -21.53 0.58
N VAL A 92 4.99 -22.13 1.46
CA VAL A 92 5.45 -22.49 2.82
C VAL A 92 6.64 -23.45 2.83
N PRO A 93 6.68 -24.53 2.01
CA PRO A 93 7.88 -25.37 1.90
C PRO A 93 9.10 -24.61 1.41
N LEU A 94 8.94 -23.71 0.43
CA LEU A 94 10.02 -22.89 -0.10
C LEU A 94 10.59 -21.94 0.97
N VAL A 95 9.72 -21.23 1.69
CA VAL A 95 10.12 -20.33 2.79
C VAL A 95 10.85 -21.11 3.89
N ARG A 96 10.35 -22.29 4.26
CA ARG A 96 11.02 -23.16 5.26
C ARG A 96 12.40 -23.61 4.79
N ALA A 97 12.53 -24.00 3.53
CA ALA A 97 13.80 -24.42 2.96
C ALA A 97 14.80 -23.25 2.91
N ALA A 98 14.35 -22.03 2.57
CA ALA A 98 15.18 -20.83 2.59
C ALA A 98 15.61 -20.45 4.02
N ALA A 99 14.65 -20.45 4.97
CA ALA A 99 14.93 -20.10 6.36
C ALA A 99 15.82 -21.11 7.10
N ALA A 100 15.90 -22.34 6.62
CA ALA A 100 16.81 -23.36 7.17
C ALA A 100 18.28 -23.20 6.70
N ARG A 101 18.54 -22.29 5.74
CA ARG A 101 19.89 -22.00 5.27
C ARG A 101 20.55 -20.95 6.14
N GLU A 102 21.88 -20.92 6.13
CA GLU A 102 22.64 -19.82 6.68
C GLU A 102 22.21 -18.49 6.03
N ALA A 103 22.00 -17.47 6.86
CA ALA A 103 21.66 -16.14 6.36
C ALA A 103 22.82 -15.58 5.52
N ALA A 104 22.48 -14.92 4.43
CA ALA A 104 23.48 -14.21 3.64
C ALA A 104 24.10 -13.07 4.46
N ASP A 105 25.38 -12.80 4.26
CA ASP A 105 26.02 -11.63 4.85
C ASP A 105 25.46 -10.35 4.22
N ASP A 106 24.69 -9.61 5.01
CA ASP A 106 24.09 -8.33 4.65
C ASP A 106 24.80 -7.13 5.29
N SER A 107 26.00 -7.33 5.84
CA SER A 107 26.78 -6.30 6.54
C SER A 107 27.05 -5.07 5.66
N CYS A 108 27.18 -5.26 4.34
CA CYS A 108 27.33 -4.17 3.38
C CYS A 108 26.15 -3.21 3.31
N LEU A 109 24.95 -3.61 3.80
CA LEU A 109 23.76 -2.79 3.86
C LEU A 109 23.60 -2.07 5.21
N LYS A 110 24.48 -2.35 6.16
CA LYS A 110 24.49 -1.82 7.52
C LYS A 110 25.72 -0.92 7.71
N GLY A 111 25.50 0.27 8.23
CA GLY A 111 26.55 1.26 8.42
C GLY A 111 25.97 2.66 8.45
N HIS A 112 26.78 3.67 8.26
CA HIS A 112 26.28 5.04 8.17
C HIS A 112 26.12 5.47 6.71
N PHE A 113 24.87 5.60 6.29
CA PHE A 113 24.46 6.04 4.96
C PHE A 113 23.72 7.38 5.08
N PRO A 114 24.33 8.52 4.82
CA PRO A 114 23.70 9.83 4.95
C PRO A 114 22.40 9.93 4.16
N LYS A 115 21.38 10.49 4.78
CA LYS A 115 20.01 10.56 4.24
C LYS A 115 19.97 11.14 2.81
N GLU A 116 20.67 12.25 2.57
CA GLU A 116 20.71 12.90 1.26
C GLU A 116 21.31 11.99 0.19
N ARG A 117 22.34 11.23 0.54
CA ARG A 117 22.96 10.26 -0.40
C ARG A 117 22.02 9.11 -0.74
N GLN A 118 21.26 8.61 0.25
CA GLN A 118 20.25 7.58 0.00
C GLN A 118 19.15 8.09 -0.92
N LEU A 119 18.64 9.31 -0.68
CA LEU A 119 17.61 9.94 -1.51
C LEU A 119 18.09 10.17 -2.95
N ASP A 120 19.30 10.71 -3.13
CA ASP A 120 19.86 10.97 -4.46
C ASP A 120 20.06 9.66 -5.23
N PHE A 121 20.59 8.64 -4.56
CA PHE A 121 20.79 7.32 -5.17
C PHE A 121 19.44 6.67 -5.53
N GLY A 122 18.47 6.70 -4.62
CA GLY A 122 17.12 6.19 -4.88
C GLY A 122 16.47 6.87 -6.09
N LYS A 123 16.51 8.21 -6.16
CA LYS A 123 16.00 8.97 -7.32
C LYS A 123 16.70 8.62 -8.62
N MET A 124 18.03 8.45 -8.58
CA MET A 124 18.78 8.01 -9.76
C MET A 124 18.28 6.65 -10.27
N VAL A 125 18.11 5.68 -9.36
CA VAL A 125 17.68 4.32 -9.72
C VAL A 125 16.27 4.33 -10.28
N ILE A 126 15.30 4.92 -9.58
CA ILE A 126 13.91 4.93 -10.06
C ILE A 126 13.73 5.74 -11.36
N GLY A 127 14.58 6.75 -11.58
CA GLY A 127 14.66 7.43 -12.88
C GLY A 127 15.10 6.50 -14.00
N THR A 128 16.02 5.54 -13.74
CA THR A 128 16.39 4.53 -14.73
C THR A 128 15.29 3.50 -14.98
N PHE A 129 14.38 3.29 -14.02
CA PHE A 129 13.18 2.47 -14.20
C PHE A 129 12.10 3.18 -15.03
N GLY A 130 12.25 4.49 -15.24
CA GLY A 130 11.32 5.29 -16.05
C GLY A 130 10.38 6.17 -15.23
N TYR A 131 10.56 6.30 -13.91
CA TYR A 131 9.77 7.24 -13.13
C TYR A 131 10.06 8.68 -13.60
N ASP A 132 9.01 9.35 -14.05
CA ASP A 132 9.09 10.70 -14.60
C ASP A 132 8.91 11.75 -13.49
N PHE A 133 10.01 12.38 -13.08
CA PHE A 133 10.00 13.45 -12.08
C PHE A 133 9.35 14.76 -12.55
N ALA A 134 9.09 14.93 -13.86
CA ALA A 134 8.28 16.05 -14.35
C ALA A 134 6.79 15.83 -14.06
N ARG A 135 6.39 14.59 -13.79
CA ARG A 135 5.02 14.17 -13.47
C ARG A 135 4.90 13.62 -12.05
N GLY A 136 5.81 13.96 -11.17
CA GLY A 136 5.77 13.50 -9.79
C GLY A 136 6.95 13.98 -8.95
N ARG A 137 6.97 13.60 -7.69
CA ARG A 137 8.03 13.93 -6.74
C ARG A 137 8.15 12.87 -5.65
N GLN A 138 9.26 12.87 -4.93
CA GLN A 138 9.48 12.04 -3.75
C GLN A 138 9.61 12.90 -2.51
N ASP A 139 8.87 12.55 -1.44
CA ASP A 139 8.89 13.18 -0.13
C ASP A 139 9.19 12.16 0.98
N LEU A 140 9.41 12.65 2.20
CA LEU A 140 9.62 11.80 3.39
C LEU A 140 8.32 11.62 4.18
N THR A 141 8.13 10.42 4.74
CA THR A 141 6.97 10.10 5.58
C THR A 141 7.29 9.01 6.62
N HIS A 142 6.38 8.79 7.56
CA HIS A 142 6.47 7.69 8.53
C HIS A 142 6.19 6.31 7.94
N HIS A 143 5.28 6.23 6.98
CA HIS A 143 4.97 5.01 6.22
C HIS A 143 4.97 5.36 4.74
N PRO A 144 5.90 4.80 3.95
CA PRO A 144 5.95 5.02 2.51
C PRO A 144 4.61 4.71 1.83
N PHE A 145 4.26 5.52 0.84
CA PHE A 145 3.09 5.31 -0.01
C PHE A 145 3.25 6.06 -1.34
N GLU A 146 2.54 5.59 -2.34
CA GLU A 146 2.28 6.30 -3.58
C GLU A 146 0.93 7.00 -3.48
N THR A 147 0.79 8.14 -4.16
CA THR A 147 -0.50 8.82 -4.35
C THR A 147 -0.56 9.52 -5.69
N ARG A 148 -1.69 9.32 -6.37
CA ARG A 148 -2.00 9.94 -7.65
C ARG A 148 -3.01 11.07 -7.47
N PHE A 149 -2.72 12.22 -8.07
CA PHE A 149 -3.66 13.34 -8.21
C PHE A 149 -4.19 13.45 -9.64
N SER A 150 -3.37 13.08 -10.62
CA SER A 150 -3.71 12.96 -12.02
C SER A 150 -2.66 12.07 -12.71
N VAL A 151 -2.87 11.70 -13.98
CA VAL A 151 -1.82 11.02 -14.77
C VAL A 151 -0.54 11.88 -14.87
N GLY A 152 -0.69 13.20 -14.79
CA GLY A 152 0.41 14.16 -14.79
C GLY A 152 0.98 14.49 -13.40
N ASP A 153 0.46 13.92 -12.30
CA ASP A 153 0.95 14.18 -10.94
C ASP A 153 0.79 12.92 -10.07
N VAL A 154 1.83 12.08 -10.09
CA VAL A 154 1.93 10.82 -9.33
C VAL A 154 3.12 10.91 -8.39
N ARG A 155 2.88 11.00 -7.11
CA ARG A 155 3.89 11.25 -6.07
C ARG A 155 4.15 10.02 -5.24
N ILE A 156 5.41 9.88 -4.80
CA ILE A 156 5.82 8.82 -3.88
C ILE A 156 6.42 9.39 -2.62
N THR A 157 6.39 8.60 -1.58
CA THR A 157 7.06 8.91 -0.32
C THR A 157 8.02 7.80 0.07
N THR A 158 9.00 8.12 0.90
CA THR A 158 9.92 7.13 1.44
C THR A 158 10.25 7.42 2.90
N ARG A 159 10.87 6.47 3.56
CA ARG A 159 11.43 6.63 4.90
C ARG A 159 12.87 6.19 4.90
N ILE A 160 13.75 7.02 5.42
CA ILE A 160 15.20 6.75 5.49
C ILE A 160 15.60 6.32 6.90
N ASP A 161 16.43 5.30 6.95
CA ASP A 161 17.20 4.91 8.12
C ASP A 161 18.69 5.04 7.76
N GLU A 162 19.41 5.94 8.42
CA GLU A 162 20.84 6.15 8.14
C GLU A 162 21.72 4.97 8.61
N GLY A 163 21.19 4.09 9.44
CA GLY A 163 21.86 2.84 9.86
C GLY A 163 21.62 1.63 8.96
N ASN A 164 20.65 1.73 8.04
CA ASN A 164 20.22 0.62 7.20
C ASN A 164 19.82 1.10 5.79
N PHE A 165 20.74 0.93 4.84
CA PHE A 165 20.53 1.33 3.45
C PHE A 165 19.32 0.63 2.80
N ALA A 166 19.13 -0.65 3.07
CA ALA A 166 18.09 -1.47 2.43
C ALA A 166 16.69 -0.91 2.67
N TYR A 167 16.44 -0.38 3.88
CA TYR A 167 15.11 0.09 4.24
C TYR A 167 14.62 1.23 3.33
N GLY A 168 15.41 2.28 3.19
CA GLY A 168 15.04 3.43 2.34
C GLY A 168 15.06 3.10 0.85
N PHE A 169 16.03 2.31 0.42
CA PHE A 169 16.17 1.91 -0.97
C PHE A 169 15.00 1.06 -1.46
N PHE A 170 14.68 -0.03 -0.76
CA PHE A 170 13.58 -0.91 -1.18
C PHE A 170 12.21 -0.26 -0.99
N SER A 171 12.03 0.63 -0.02
CA SER A 171 10.80 1.45 0.05
C SER A 171 10.67 2.35 -1.18
N THR A 172 11.73 3.04 -1.58
CA THR A 172 11.71 3.92 -2.76
C THR A 172 11.41 3.15 -4.04
N THR A 173 12.04 2.00 -4.24
CA THR A 173 11.81 1.17 -5.44
C THR A 173 10.41 0.58 -5.47
N HIS A 174 9.88 0.14 -4.32
CA HIS A 174 8.52 -0.35 -4.19
C HIS A 174 7.48 0.72 -4.58
N GLU A 175 7.55 1.91 -3.96
CA GLU A 175 6.62 3.00 -4.27
C GLU A 175 6.76 3.48 -5.72
N SER A 176 7.96 3.41 -6.28
CA SER A 176 8.15 3.74 -7.70
C SER A 176 7.45 2.75 -8.63
N GLY A 177 7.35 1.48 -8.26
CA GLY A 177 6.59 0.49 -9.03
C GLY A 177 5.10 0.83 -9.09
N HIS A 178 4.49 1.22 -7.97
CA HIS A 178 3.14 1.78 -7.94
C HIS A 178 3.01 3.00 -8.84
N ALA A 179 3.95 3.94 -8.72
CA ALA A 179 3.93 5.18 -9.50
C ALA A 179 4.13 4.95 -11.00
N LEU A 180 4.96 3.99 -11.40
CA LEU A 180 5.13 3.61 -12.82
C LEU A 180 3.84 3.03 -13.41
N TYR A 181 3.06 2.30 -12.62
CA TYR A 181 1.77 1.81 -13.04
C TYR A 181 0.81 2.97 -13.33
N GLU A 182 0.71 3.94 -12.42
CA GLU A 182 -0.16 5.11 -12.58
C GLU A 182 0.34 6.08 -13.66
N GLN A 183 1.64 6.32 -13.77
CA GLN A 183 2.23 7.13 -14.84
C GLN A 183 2.12 6.44 -16.21
N GLY A 184 1.95 5.12 -16.26
CA GLY A 184 1.74 4.34 -17.47
C GLY A 184 0.34 4.41 -18.06
N VAL A 185 -0.62 4.99 -17.36
CA VAL A 185 -1.98 5.21 -17.87
C VAL A 185 -1.94 6.21 -19.02
N ASP A 186 -2.72 5.91 -20.08
CA ASP A 186 -2.84 6.81 -21.23
C ASP A 186 -3.41 8.19 -20.81
N PRO A 187 -2.69 9.29 -21.03
CA PRO A 187 -3.17 10.64 -20.71
C PRO A 187 -4.53 11.00 -21.35
N ALA A 188 -4.91 10.35 -22.45
CA ALA A 188 -6.22 10.54 -23.06
C ALA A 188 -7.39 10.06 -22.19
N LEU A 189 -7.11 9.23 -21.18
CA LEU A 189 -8.10 8.74 -20.22
C LEU A 189 -8.29 9.69 -19.01
N GLU A 190 -7.45 10.73 -18.88
CA GLU A 190 -7.55 11.68 -17.76
C GLU A 190 -8.96 12.26 -17.63
N GLY A 191 -9.45 12.33 -16.38
CA GLY A 191 -10.82 12.77 -16.08
C GLY A 191 -11.90 11.71 -16.32
N THR A 192 -11.53 10.50 -16.70
CA THR A 192 -12.44 9.35 -16.81
C THR A 192 -12.21 8.34 -15.70
N LEU A 193 -13.17 7.45 -15.46
CA LEU A 193 -13.03 6.33 -14.50
C LEU A 193 -12.01 5.25 -14.96
N LEU A 194 -11.47 5.37 -16.17
CA LEU A 194 -10.46 4.46 -16.71
C LEU A 194 -9.03 4.97 -16.49
N ALA A 195 -8.89 6.16 -15.91
CA ALA A 195 -7.59 6.78 -15.66
C ALA A 195 -6.88 6.24 -14.38
N GLU A 196 -7.46 5.25 -13.71
CA GLU A 196 -6.94 4.71 -12.46
C GLU A 196 -6.59 3.23 -12.59
N GLY A 197 -5.72 2.73 -11.72
CA GLY A 197 -5.44 1.31 -11.58
C GLY A 197 -6.71 0.50 -11.28
N THR A 198 -6.85 -0.66 -11.92
CA THR A 198 -8.10 -1.44 -11.90
C THR A 198 -8.17 -2.46 -10.76
N SER A 199 -7.05 -2.82 -10.15
CA SER A 199 -6.96 -3.89 -9.15
C SER A 199 -5.78 -3.62 -8.21
N SER A 200 -6.03 -3.69 -6.91
CA SER A 200 -4.97 -3.61 -5.90
C SER A 200 -3.96 -4.74 -6.05
N GLY A 201 -4.40 -5.94 -6.46
CA GLY A 201 -3.52 -7.08 -6.69
C GLY A 201 -2.56 -6.86 -7.86
N VAL A 202 -3.01 -6.26 -8.96
CA VAL A 202 -2.15 -5.91 -10.11
C VAL A 202 -1.23 -4.74 -9.76
N HIS A 203 -1.73 -3.74 -9.06
CA HIS A 203 -0.96 -2.58 -8.62
C HIS A 203 0.20 -2.99 -7.69
N GLU A 204 -0.07 -3.87 -6.71
CA GLU A 204 0.95 -4.44 -5.83
C GLU A 204 1.92 -5.39 -6.56
N SER A 205 1.45 -6.10 -7.58
CA SER A 205 2.34 -6.93 -8.42
C SER A 205 3.38 -6.06 -9.14
N GLN A 206 2.98 -4.90 -9.65
CA GLN A 206 3.89 -3.96 -10.30
C GLN A 206 4.94 -3.39 -9.34
N SER A 207 4.57 -3.11 -8.09
CA SER A 207 5.51 -2.61 -7.08
C SER A 207 6.57 -3.64 -6.65
N ARG A 208 6.32 -4.93 -6.93
CA ARG A 208 7.22 -6.05 -6.59
C ARG A 208 8.05 -6.57 -7.75
N THR A 209 7.84 -6.04 -8.96
CA THR A 209 8.59 -6.42 -10.15
C THR A 209 9.89 -5.65 -10.26
#